data_f185627d3b629b934854475d2b3f9cc0
#
_entry.id   f185627d3b629b934854475d2b3f9cc0
#
_cell.length_a   1.000
_cell.length_b   1.000
_cell.length_c   1.000
_cell.angle_alpha   90.00
_cell.angle_beta   90.00
_cell.angle_gamma   90.00
#
_symmetry.space_group_name_H-M   'P 1'
#
loop_
_entity.id
_entity.type
_entity.pdbx_description
1 polymer ?
#
loop_
_entity_poly.entity_id
_entity_poly.type
_entity_poly.pdbx_seq_one_letter_code
_entity_poly.pdbx_strand_id
1 'polypeptide(L)'
;VGSEMCIRDRYMPEVCPVCGSPVVHEDGEVAYRCVSIDCPAQLKERLLHWVSRGCMDVDGLGDEIVDKMIAAGLIHDVADFYQLTVDDIAGLDTGRTYASSNSKKGVKKGDPIPVGLKTAEKIIAELNKSKSQPLGRVLFALGIRHVGKSVGEVIAERFLSIDKLILASEEDIAECEGIGPKIAASVKQFLAVPE
;
A
#
# COMPACT_ATOMS: atom_id res chain seq x y z
N VAL A 1 9.25 45.45 18.18
CA VAL A 1 8.31 44.42 18.67
C VAL A 1 8.59 43.17 17.84
N GLY A 2 9.49 42.32 18.40
CA GLY A 2 9.90 41.08 17.78
C GLY A 2 8.77 40.07 17.85
N SER A 3 8.32 39.60 16.70
CA SER A 3 7.49 38.41 16.57
C SER A 3 8.40 37.19 16.81
N GLU A 4 8.47 36.73 18.05
CA GLU A 4 8.99 35.40 18.35
C GLU A 4 8.05 34.38 17.75
N MET A 5 8.40 33.90 16.56
CA MET A 5 7.80 32.72 15.97
C MET A 5 8.29 31.54 16.83
N CYS A 6 7.45 31.15 17.83
CA CYS A 6 7.71 29.96 18.63
C CYS A 6 7.74 28.75 17.70
N ILE A 7 8.93 28.37 17.25
CA ILE A 7 9.21 27.05 16.73
C ILE A 7 9.04 26.12 17.95
N ARG A 8 7.86 25.55 18.11
CA ARG A 8 7.68 24.44 19.04
C ARG A 8 8.57 23.33 18.48
N ASP A 9 9.66 23.04 19.20
CA ASP A 9 10.45 21.86 18.95
C ASP A 9 9.52 20.66 18.96
N ARG A 10 9.21 20.15 17.76
CA ARG A 10 8.43 18.92 17.64
C ARG A 10 9.38 17.79 17.97
N TYR A 11 9.35 17.35 19.22
CA TYR A 11 9.99 16.11 19.60
C TYR A 11 9.29 14.98 18.85
N MET A 12 10.06 14.28 18.02
CA MET A 12 9.56 13.04 17.40
C MET A 12 9.45 11.99 18.48
N PRO A 13 8.34 11.23 18.55
CA PRO A 13 8.18 10.19 19.53
C PRO A 13 9.20 9.06 19.33
N GLU A 14 9.73 8.53 20.41
CA GLU A 14 10.62 7.35 20.40
C GLU A 14 9.87 6.06 20.10
N VAL A 15 8.57 6.06 20.32
CA VAL A 15 7.67 4.95 20.04
C VAL A 15 6.55 5.37 19.11
N CYS A 16 6.14 4.46 18.24
CA CYS A 16 5.05 4.69 17.30
C CYS A 16 3.72 4.91 18.07
N PRO A 17 3.01 6.01 17.82
CA PRO A 17 1.74 6.30 18.53
C PRO A 17 0.61 5.32 18.16
N VAL A 18 0.75 4.53 17.10
CA VAL A 18 -0.27 3.59 16.62
C VAL A 18 -0.05 2.18 17.15
N CYS A 19 1.19 1.66 17.10
CA CYS A 19 1.48 0.28 17.48
C CYS A 19 2.42 0.14 18.69
N GLY A 20 2.95 1.24 19.24
CA GLY A 20 3.87 1.22 20.37
C GLY A 20 5.28 0.70 20.08
N SER A 21 5.58 0.29 18.85
CA SER A 21 6.90 -0.19 18.47
C SER A 21 7.92 0.94 18.38
N PRO A 22 9.23 0.64 18.51
CA PRO A 22 10.26 1.66 18.39
C PRO A 22 10.21 2.42 17.08
N VAL A 23 10.57 3.69 17.16
CA VAL A 23 10.76 4.55 15.99
C VAL A 23 12.26 4.79 15.83
N VAL A 24 12.79 4.51 14.64
CA VAL A 24 14.19 4.69 14.33
C VAL A 24 14.41 5.89 13.41
N HIS A 25 15.55 6.54 13.62
CA HIS A 25 16.10 7.56 12.75
C HIS A 25 17.45 7.05 12.25
N GLU A 26 17.58 6.87 10.95
CA GLU A 26 18.85 6.44 10.37
C GLU A 26 19.77 7.63 10.10
N ASP A 27 21.06 7.42 10.30
CA ASP A 27 22.08 8.43 10.04
C ASP A 27 22.03 8.90 8.58
N GLY A 28 21.86 10.21 8.40
CA GLY A 28 21.76 10.84 7.08
C GLY A 28 20.35 10.87 6.48
N GLU A 29 19.33 10.34 7.16
CA GLU A 29 17.92 10.51 6.78
C GLU A 29 17.23 11.52 7.71
N VAL A 30 16.26 12.27 7.17
CA VAL A 30 15.45 13.22 7.96
C VAL A 30 14.21 12.50 8.58
N ALA A 31 13.86 11.35 8.05
CA ALA A 31 12.62 10.65 8.38
C ALA A 31 12.77 9.73 9.59
N TYR A 32 11.82 9.84 10.52
CA TYR A 32 11.62 8.90 11.62
C TYR A 32 10.63 7.82 11.19
N ARG A 33 10.96 6.55 11.42
CA ARG A 33 10.17 5.41 10.93
C ARG A 33 9.89 4.40 12.02
N CYS A 34 8.65 3.93 12.08
CA CYS A 34 8.29 2.76 12.89
C CYS A 34 8.92 1.51 12.28
N VAL A 35 9.53 0.67 13.13
CA VAL A 35 10.21 -0.57 12.68
C VAL A 35 9.26 -1.76 12.51
N SER A 36 8.03 -1.65 13.00
CA SER A 36 7.07 -2.77 12.96
C SER A 36 6.48 -2.93 11.57
N ILE A 37 6.65 -4.12 11.00
CA ILE A 37 6.00 -4.53 9.74
C ILE A 37 4.48 -4.61 9.92
N ASP A 38 4.02 -5.03 11.11
CA ASP A 38 2.60 -5.20 11.45
C ASP A 38 1.94 -3.90 11.94
N CYS A 39 2.59 -2.76 11.77
CA CYS A 39 1.99 -1.48 12.15
C CYS A 39 0.75 -1.17 11.30
N PRO A 40 -0.46 -1.01 11.90
CA PRO A 40 -1.69 -0.76 11.13
C PRO A 40 -1.61 0.48 10.24
N ALA A 41 -0.90 1.53 10.68
CA ALA A 41 -0.71 2.73 9.88
C ALA A 41 0.16 2.46 8.64
N GLN A 42 1.22 1.65 8.78
CA GLN A 42 2.05 1.26 7.63
C GLN A 42 1.35 0.30 6.69
N LEU A 43 0.54 -0.63 7.24
CA LEU A 43 -0.27 -1.53 6.44
C LEU A 43 -1.18 -0.73 5.50
N LYS A 44 -1.96 0.21 6.05
CA LYS A 44 -2.84 1.06 5.27
C LYS A 44 -2.10 1.79 4.15
N GLU A 45 -0.98 2.44 4.48
CA GLU A 45 -0.18 3.18 3.49
C GLU A 45 0.38 2.27 2.38
N ARG A 46 0.84 1.05 2.73
CA ARG A 46 1.29 0.05 1.74
C ARG A 46 0.16 -0.38 0.82
N LEU A 47 -1.03 -0.63 1.36
CA LEU A 47 -2.21 -1.03 0.58
C LEU A 47 -2.65 0.10 -0.37
N LEU A 48 -2.70 1.34 0.10
CA LEU A 48 -3.03 2.51 -0.71
C LEU A 48 -1.97 2.78 -1.78
N HIS A 49 -0.70 2.64 -1.44
CA HIS A 49 0.39 2.75 -2.41
C HIS A 49 0.24 1.71 -3.53
N TRP A 50 -0.01 0.44 -3.16
CA TRP A 50 -0.20 -0.66 -4.11
C TRP A 50 -1.28 -0.36 -5.14
N VAL A 51 -2.47 0.09 -4.71
CA VAL A 51 -3.60 0.36 -5.61
C VAL A 51 -3.49 1.69 -6.36
N SER A 52 -2.51 2.53 -6.03
CA SER A 52 -2.36 3.87 -6.61
C SER A 52 -2.11 3.84 -8.13
N ARG A 53 -2.42 4.97 -8.79
CA ARG A 53 -2.24 5.14 -10.24
C ARG A 53 -0.81 4.89 -10.72
N GLY A 54 0.19 5.21 -9.91
CA GLY A 54 1.60 4.96 -10.22
C GLY A 54 1.99 3.48 -10.16
N CYS A 55 1.24 2.67 -9.45
CA CYS A 55 1.49 1.26 -9.14
C CYS A 55 0.52 0.35 -9.92
N MET A 56 -0.40 -0.33 -9.24
CA MET A 56 -1.32 -1.27 -9.90
C MET A 56 -2.50 -0.59 -10.57
N ASP A 57 -2.76 0.69 -10.30
CA ASP A 57 -3.79 1.52 -10.94
C ASP A 57 -5.21 0.92 -10.82
N VAL A 58 -5.60 0.61 -9.61
CA VAL A 58 -6.92 0.01 -9.33
C VAL A 58 -7.91 1.11 -8.98
N ASP A 59 -8.74 1.50 -9.95
CA ASP A 59 -9.77 2.51 -9.74
C ASP A 59 -10.90 1.97 -8.82
N GLY A 60 -11.32 2.82 -7.90
CA GLY A 60 -12.39 2.49 -6.93
C GLY A 60 -11.89 2.03 -5.56
N LEU A 61 -10.61 1.72 -5.38
CA LEU A 61 -10.01 1.42 -4.08
C LEU A 61 -9.36 2.68 -3.49
N GLY A 62 -10.19 3.56 -2.96
CA GLY A 62 -9.73 4.74 -2.23
C GLY A 62 -9.60 4.49 -0.72
N ASP A 63 -9.11 5.51 -0.01
CA ASP A 63 -8.83 5.51 1.43
C ASP A 63 -10.00 4.95 2.26
N GLU A 64 -11.24 5.42 2.03
CA GLU A 64 -12.43 4.99 2.77
C GLU A 64 -12.73 3.48 2.60
N ILE A 65 -12.55 2.94 1.40
CA ILE A 65 -12.87 1.52 1.12
C ILE A 65 -11.77 0.63 1.69
N VAL A 66 -10.50 1.00 1.53
CA VAL A 66 -9.36 0.27 2.09
C VAL A 66 -9.45 0.21 3.62
N ASP A 67 -9.76 1.31 4.29
CA ASP A 67 -9.99 1.33 5.75
C ASP A 67 -11.07 0.34 6.18
N LYS A 68 -12.16 0.28 5.43
CA LYS A 68 -13.25 -0.63 5.76
C LYS A 68 -12.91 -2.08 5.51
N MET A 69 -12.15 -2.38 4.47
CA MET A 69 -11.63 -3.73 4.21
C MET A 69 -10.70 -4.19 5.33
N ILE A 70 -9.81 -3.31 5.81
CA ILE A 70 -8.93 -3.58 6.96
C ILE A 70 -9.77 -3.82 8.22
N ALA A 71 -10.72 -2.93 8.51
CA ALA A 71 -11.57 -3.02 9.68
C ALA A 71 -12.48 -4.27 9.68
N ALA A 72 -12.88 -4.74 8.50
CA ALA A 72 -13.64 -5.97 8.32
C ALA A 72 -12.76 -7.24 8.34
N GLY A 73 -11.42 -7.10 8.42
CA GLY A 73 -10.48 -8.21 8.38
C GLY A 73 -10.41 -8.92 7.02
N LEU A 74 -10.79 -8.24 5.94
CA LEU A 74 -10.78 -8.81 4.59
C LEU A 74 -9.38 -8.76 3.95
N ILE A 75 -8.55 -7.82 4.37
CA ILE A 75 -7.19 -7.62 3.82
C ILE A 75 -6.19 -7.36 4.94
N HIS A 76 -5.07 -8.07 4.91
CA HIS A 76 -3.91 -7.94 5.80
C HIS A 76 -2.62 -7.72 5.00
N ASP A 77 -2.67 -8.02 3.69
CA ASP A 77 -1.57 -7.87 2.75
C ASP A 77 -2.08 -7.44 1.37
N VAL A 78 -1.16 -7.03 0.49
CA VAL A 78 -1.47 -6.65 -0.89
C VAL A 78 -1.98 -7.84 -1.73
N ALA A 79 -1.60 -9.07 -1.39
CA ALA A 79 -2.04 -10.28 -2.07
C ALA A 79 -3.52 -10.57 -1.81
N ASP A 80 -4.05 -10.20 -0.64
CA ASP A 80 -5.44 -10.42 -0.27
C ASP A 80 -6.43 -9.71 -1.21
N PHE A 81 -6.03 -8.57 -1.81
CA PHE A 81 -6.85 -7.91 -2.83
C PHE A 81 -7.25 -8.84 -3.97
N TYR A 82 -6.40 -9.79 -4.34
CA TYR A 82 -6.62 -10.72 -5.45
C TYR A 82 -7.41 -11.97 -5.06
N GLN A 83 -7.73 -12.13 -3.78
CA GLN A 83 -8.57 -13.20 -3.25
C GLN A 83 -10.00 -12.73 -2.98
N LEU A 84 -10.25 -11.41 -2.99
CA LEU A 84 -11.56 -10.82 -2.74
C LEU A 84 -12.59 -11.25 -3.80
N THR A 85 -13.80 -11.51 -3.32
CA THR A 85 -14.97 -11.75 -4.18
C THR A 85 -15.83 -10.48 -4.29
N VAL A 86 -16.73 -10.47 -5.26
CA VAL A 86 -17.72 -9.38 -5.42
C VAL A 86 -18.57 -9.23 -4.16
N ASP A 87 -18.96 -10.35 -3.52
CA ASP A 87 -19.81 -10.32 -2.34
C ASP A 87 -19.11 -9.73 -1.12
N ASP A 88 -17.80 -10.00 -0.95
CA ASP A 88 -16.99 -9.41 0.13
C ASP A 88 -17.00 -7.89 0.07
N ILE A 89 -16.90 -7.34 -1.12
CA ILE A 89 -16.85 -5.88 -1.34
C ILE A 89 -18.24 -5.27 -1.31
N ALA A 90 -19.23 -5.93 -1.93
CA ALA A 90 -20.59 -5.37 -2.11
C ALA A 90 -21.30 -5.10 -0.78
N GLY A 91 -21.04 -5.94 0.23
CA GLY A 91 -21.62 -5.85 1.56
C GLY A 91 -20.94 -4.83 2.49
N LEU A 92 -19.77 -4.31 2.13
CA LEU A 92 -19.05 -3.35 2.96
C LEU A 92 -19.89 -2.08 3.19
N ASP A 93 -19.96 -1.64 4.44
CA ASP A 93 -20.61 -0.40 4.81
C ASP A 93 -19.77 0.80 4.36
N THR A 94 -20.33 1.69 3.53
CA THR A 94 -19.65 2.92 3.11
C THR A 94 -19.48 3.96 4.24
N GLY A 95 -20.05 3.72 5.43
CA GLY A 95 -20.14 4.69 6.51
C GLY A 95 -21.14 5.81 6.26
N ARG A 96 -21.86 5.74 5.15
CA ARG A 96 -22.95 6.65 4.82
C ARG A 96 -24.29 6.00 5.16
N THR A 97 -25.29 6.81 5.46
CA THR A 97 -26.64 6.33 5.77
C THR A 97 -27.64 6.92 4.80
N TYR A 98 -28.74 6.19 4.59
CA TYR A 98 -29.84 6.69 3.76
C TYR A 98 -30.50 7.90 4.41
N ALA A 99 -30.60 9.00 3.68
CA ALA A 99 -31.21 10.24 4.14
C ALA A 99 -32.76 10.13 4.25
N SER A 100 -33.37 9.19 3.52
CA SER A 100 -34.83 8.95 3.51
C SER A 100 -35.14 7.48 3.36
N SER A 101 -36.32 7.06 3.85
CA SER A 101 -36.81 5.70 3.68
C SER A 101 -37.28 5.44 2.24
N ASN A 102 -37.03 4.24 1.73
CA ASN A 102 -37.53 3.78 0.43
C ASN A 102 -38.18 2.40 0.58
N SER A 103 -39.50 2.40 0.69
CA SER A 103 -40.30 1.17 0.90
C SER A 103 -40.14 0.14 -0.23
N LYS A 104 -39.92 0.59 -1.49
CA LYS A 104 -39.71 -0.32 -2.63
C LYS A 104 -38.38 -1.08 -2.54
N LYS A 105 -37.38 -0.53 -1.83
CA LYS A 105 -36.08 -1.13 -1.59
C LYS A 105 -35.95 -1.73 -0.19
N GLY A 106 -36.98 -1.64 0.64
CA GLY A 106 -36.95 -2.12 2.03
C GLY A 106 -35.99 -1.32 2.95
N VAL A 107 -35.59 -0.11 2.55
CA VAL A 107 -34.57 0.68 3.21
C VAL A 107 -35.23 1.75 4.09
N LYS A 108 -34.73 1.90 5.33
CA LYS A 108 -35.19 2.94 6.28
C LYS A 108 -34.18 4.09 6.31
N LYS A 109 -34.66 5.26 6.73
CA LYS A 109 -33.79 6.40 7.03
C LYS A 109 -32.82 5.99 8.15
N GLY A 110 -31.54 6.22 7.93
CA GLY A 110 -30.47 5.86 8.88
C GLY A 110 -29.85 4.48 8.65
N ASP A 111 -30.42 3.65 7.78
CA ASP A 111 -29.77 2.38 7.41
C ASP A 111 -28.43 2.65 6.71
N PRO A 112 -27.39 1.80 6.93
CA PRO A 112 -26.11 1.93 6.25
C PRO A 112 -26.23 1.73 4.75
N ILE A 113 -25.45 2.48 3.98
CA ILE A 113 -25.39 2.33 2.53
C ILE A 113 -24.22 1.40 2.21
N PRO A 114 -24.45 0.21 1.65
CA PRO A 114 -23.37 -0.67 1.22
C PRO A 114 -22.66 -0.12 -0.03
N VAL A 115 -21.47 -0.59 -0.30
CA VAL A 115 -20.70 -0.32 -1.53
C VAL A 115 -21.52 -0.70 -2.76
N GLY A 116 -22.22 -1.84 -2.69
CA GLY A 116 -23.13 -2.33 -3.71
C GLY A 116 -22.45 -3.08 -4.85
N LEU A 117 -23.23 -3.97 -5.48
CA LEU A 117 -22.73 -4.92 -6.49
C LEU A 117 -21.99 -4.25 -7.67
N LYS A 118 -22.55 -3.19 -8.25
CA LYS A 118 -21.93 -2.55 -9.42
C LYS A 118 -20.54 -1.98 -9.13
N THR A 119 -20.35 -1.40 -7.95
CA THR A 119 -19.04 -0.86 -7.53
C THR A 119 -18.08 -2.00 -7.23
N ALA A 120 -18.56 -3.06 -6.57
CA ALA A 120 -17.77 -4.25 -6.28
C ALA A 120 -17.30 -4.95 -7.57
N GLU A 121 -18.19 -5.17 -8.54
CA GLU A 121 -17.87 -5.73 -9.85
C GLU A 121 -16.81 -4.90 -10.58
N LYS A 122 -16.92 -3.55 -10.54
CA LYS A 122 -15.93 -2.66 -11.12
C LYS A 122 -14.57 -2.82 -10.46
N ILE A 123 -14.50 -2.84 -9.12
CA ILE A 123 -13.26 -3.02 -8.37
C ILE A 123 -12.61 -4.35 -8.72
N ILE A 124 -13.36 -5.45 -8.72
CA ILE A 124 -12.83 -6.77 -9.11
C ILE A 124 -12.32 -6.78 -10.55
N ALA A 125 -13.00 -6.11 -11.47
CA ALA A 125 -12.53 -5.98 -12.85
C ALA A 125 -11.20 -5.21 -12.94
N GLU A 126 -11.06 -4.10 -12.21
CA GLU A 126 -9.80 -3.34 -12.14
C GLU A 126 -8.67 -4.14 -11.46
N LEU A 127 -8.96 -4.90 -10.40
CA LEU A 127 -7.99 -5.82 -9.79
C LEU A 127 -7.53 -6.90 -10.78
N ASN A 128 -8.43 -7.49 -11.56
CA ASN A 128 -8.04 -8.45 -12.58
C ASN A 128 -7.21 -7.83 -13.70
N LYS A 129 -7.54 -6.62 -14.13
CA LYS A 129 -6.78 -5.85 -15.11
C LYS A 129 -5.38 -5.51 -14.59
N SER A 130 -5.24 -5.22 -13.31
CA SER A 130 -3.96 -4.88 -12.69
C SER A 130 -2.94 -6.05 -12.72
N LYS A 131 -3.41 -7.30 -12.82
CA LYS A 131 -2.54 -8.49 -12.96
C LYS A 131 -1.68 -8.46 -14.24
N SER A 132 -2.03 -7.64 -15.23
CA SER A 132 -1.25 -7.44 -16.46
C SER A 132 -0.23 -6.31 -16.39
N GLN A 133 -0.07 -5.67 -15.24
CA GLN A 133 0.91 -4.59 -15.08
C GLN A 133 2.34 -5.12 -15.21
N PRO A 134 3.23 -4.33 -15.82
CA PRO A 134 4.62 -4.74 -16.03
C PRO A 134 5.39 -4.88 -14.71
N LEU A 135 6.38 -5.78 -14.67
CA LEU A 135 7.19 -6.10 -13.49
C LEU A 135 7.79 -4.85 -12.82
N GLY A 136 8.22 -3.85 -13.59
CA GLY A 136 8.76 -2.60 -13.02
C GLY A 136 7.76 -1.86 -12.13
N ARG A 137 6.48 -1.87 -12.51
CA ARG A 137 5.42 -1.29 -11.67
C ARG A 137 5.15 -2.12 -10.42
N VAL A 138 5.21 -3.45 -10.53
CA VAL A 138 5.08 -4.36 -9.36
C VAL A 138 6.19 -4.09 -8.37
N LEU A 139 7.44 -4.01 -8.82
CA LEU A 139 8.59 -3.72 -7.94
C LEU A 139 8.46 -2.36 -7.23
N PHE A 140 8.00 -1.35 -7.94
CA PHE A 140 7.71 -0.05 -7.33
C PHE A 140 6.55 -0.13 -6.34
N ALA A 141 5.48 -0.85 -6.67
CA ALA A 141 4.28 -1.01 -5.85
C ALA A 141 4.54 -1.77 -4.54
N LEU A 142 5.50 -2.69 -4.53
CA LEU A 142 5.95 -3.39 -3.31
C LEU A 142 6.56 -2.46 -2.28
N GLY A 143 6.90 -1.21 -2.65
CA GLY A 143 7.45 -0.23 -1.73
C GLY A 143 8.85 -0.56 -1.22
N ILE A 144 9.63 -1.30 -1.99
CA ILE A 144 11.02 -1.65 -1.64
C ILE A 144 11.82 -0.37 -1.44
N ARG A 145 12.52 -0.29 -0.32
CA ARG A 145 13.29 0.91 0.05
C ARG A 145 14.29 1.27 -1.06
N HIS A 146 14.38 2.55 -1.40
CA HIS A 146 15.21 3.10 -2.48
C HIS A 146 14.82 2.66 -3.91
N VAL A 147 13.81 1.83 -4.08
CA VAL A 147 13.31 1.43 -5.39
C VAL A 147 12.15 2.35 -5.79
N GLY A 148 12.49 3.38 -6.56
CA GLY A 148 11.51 4.23 -7.23
C GLY A 148 11.05 3.63 -8.57
N LYS A 149 10.15 4.31 -9.27
CA LYS A 149 9.61 3.86 -10.56
C LYS A 149 10.71 3.54 -11.57
N SER A 150 11.67 4.46 -11.78
CA SER A 150 12.76 4.28 -12.76
C SER A 150 13.68 3.12 -12.39
N VAL A 151 14.01 2.96 -11.10
CA VAL A 151 14.82 1.83 -10.61
C VAL A 151 14.08 0.50 -10.82
N GLY A 152 12.77 0.47 -10.55
CA GLY A 152 11.94 -0.70 -10.79
C GLY A 152 11.90 -1.10 -12.27
N GLU A 153 11.83 -0.12 -13.19
CA GLU A 153 11.88 -0.35 -14.65
C GLU A 153 13.24 -0.92 -15.08
N VAL A 154 14.36 -0.35 -14.62
CA VAL A 154 15.72 -0.86 -14.92
C VAL A 154 15.90 -2.29 -14.43
N ILE A 155 15.48 -2.61 -13.21
CA ILE A 155 15.54 -3.98 -12.66
C ILE A 155 14.68 -4.93 -13.51
N ALA A 156 13.47 -4.52 -13.87
CA ALA A 156 12.55 -5.35 -14.66
C ALA A 156 13.07 -5.63 -16.06
N GLU A 157 13.74 -4.68 -16.71
CA GLU A 157 14.37 -4.85 -18.02
C GLU A 157 15.55 -5.84 -17.96
N ARG A 158 16.34 -5.80 -16.88
CA ARG A 158 17.51 -6.65 -16.71
C ARG A 158 17.15 -8.09 -16.37
N PHE A 159 16.22 -8.30 -15.44
CA PHE A 159 15.92 -9.62 -14.89
C PHE A 159 14.70 -10.29 -15.52
N LEU A 160 13.76 -9.53 -16.10
CA LEU A 160 12.56 -9.97 -16.84
C LEU A 160 11.51 -10.72 -15.99
N SER A 161 11.88 -11.31 -14.86
CA SER A 161 10.96 -12.00 -13.94
C SER A 161 11.41 -11.88 -12.50
N ILE A 162 10.45 -12.03 -11.58
CA ILE A 162 10.72 -12.00 -10.14
C ILE A 162 11.61 -13.20 -9.72
N ASP A 163 11.42 -14.38 -10.33
CA ASP A 163 12.20 -15.56 -10.01
C ASP A 163 13.68 -15.37 -10.33
N LYS A 164 13.99 -14.74 -11.48
CA LYS A 164 15.38 -14.41 -11.83
C LYS A 164 15.97 -13.39 -10.88
N LEU A 165 15.17 -12.40 -10.46
CA LEU A 165 15.61 -11.40 -9.50
C LEU A 165 15.89 -12.01 -8.12
N ILE A 166 15.07 -12.95 -7.68
CA ILE A 166 15.30 -13.70 -6.42
C ILE A 166 16.62 -14.45 -6.46
N LEU A 167 16.94 -15.09 -7.59
CA LEU A 167 18.17 -15.87 -7.78
C LEU A 167 19.42 -15.01 -8.02
N ALA A 168 19.26 -13.76 -8.45
CA ALA A 168 20.36 -12.84 -8.70
C ALA A 168 21.16 -12.53 -7.42
N SER A 169 22.45 -12.31 -7.54
CA SER A 169 23.27 -11.81 -6.43
C SER A 169 23.08 -10.31 -6.21
N GLU A 170 23.56 -9.80 -5.09
CA GLU A 170 23.56 -8.36 -4.83
C GLU A 170 24.43 -7.61 -5.84
N GLU A 171 25.54 -8.21 -6.23
CA GLU A 171 26.47 -7.69 -7.23
C GLU A 171 25.79 -7.58 -8.60
N ASP A 172 25.06 -8.61 -9.03
CA ASP A 172 24.33 -8.60 -10.32
C ASP A 172 23.29 -7.46 -10.38
N ILE A 173 22.65 -7.17 -9.25
CA ILE A 173 21.69 -6.06 -9.15
C ILE A 173 22.42 -4.71 -9.16
N ALA A 174 23.56 -4.62 -8.48
CA ALA A 174 24.37 -3.39 -8.42
C ALA A 174 25.03 -3.03 -9.75
N GLU A 175 25.19 -3.99 -10.67
CA GLU A 175 25.69 -3.75 -12.04
C GLU A 175 24.69 -3.05 -12.96
N CYS A 176 23.41 -2.99 -12.56
CA CYS A 176 22.40 -2.27 -13.34
C CYS A 176 22.67 -0.77 -13.35
N GLU A 177 22.42 -0.11 -14.47
CA GLU A 177 22.66 1.32 -14.62
C GLU A 177 21.85 2.15 -13.59
N GLY A 178 22.53 3.01 -12.86
CA GLY A 178 21.93 3.84 -11.83
C GLY A 178 21.58 3.13 -10.53
N ILE A 179 21.95 1.86 -10.36
CA ILE A 179 21.71 1.09 -9.15
C ILE A 179 23.03 0.89 -8.40
N GLY A 180 23.12 1.48 -7.22
CA GLY A 180 24.29 1.31 -6.34
C GLY A 180 24.10 0.16 -5.33
N PRO A 181 25.19 -0.20 -4.60
CA PRO A 181 25.16 -1.27 -3.60
C PRO A 181 24.04 -1.12 -2.55
N LYS A 182 23.76 0.11 -2.13
CA LYS A 182 22.69 0.39 -1.14
C LYS A 182 21.30 -0.02 -1.65
N ILE A 183 21.03 0.20 -2.93
CA ILE A 183 19.73 -0.17 -3.54
C ILE A 183 19.68 -1.69 -3.71
N ALA A 184 20.76 -2.30 -4.21
CA ALA A 184 20.88 -3.75 -4.40
C ALA A 184 20.67 -4.50 -3.07
N ALA A 185 21.33 -4.05 -2.00
CA ALA A 185 21.14 -4.60 -0.65
C ALA A 185 19.68 -4.49 -0.19
N SER A 186 19.02 -3.34 -0.41
CA SER A 186 17.62 -3.17 -0.04
C SER A 186 16.68 -4.12 -0.78
N VAL A 187 16.92 -4.36 -2.07
CA VAL A 187 16.16 -5.32 -2.88
C VAL A 187 16.35 -6.74 -2.35
N LYS A 188 17.60 -7.15 -2.10
CA LYS A 188 17.91 -8.50 -1.58
C LYS A 188 17.35 -8.72 -0.19
N GLN A 189 17.46 -7.73 0.68
CA GLN A 189 16.88 -7.79 2.02
C GLN A 189 15.35 -7.96 1.97
N PHE A 190 14.67 -7.23 1.09
CA PHE A 190 13.23 -7.36 0.92
C PHE A 190 12.82 -8.75 0.42
N LEU A 191 13.54 -9.29 -0.58
CA LEU A 191 13.25 -10.61 -1.16
C LEU A 191 13.68 -11.79 -0.26
N ALA A 192 14.50 -11.55 0.76
CA ALA A 192 14.95 -12.58 1.71
C ALA A 192 13.99 -12.79 2.89
N VAL A 193 13.00 -11.92 3.07
CA VAL A 193 11.98 -12.07 4.11
C VAL A 193 11.05 -13.21 3.70
N PRO A 194 11.00 -14.34 4.45
CA PRO A 194 10.01 -15.39 4.19
C PRO A 194 8.61 -14.84 4.48
N GLU A 195 7.65 -15.25 3.68
CA GLU A 195 6.22 -14.97 3.88
C GLU A 195 5.69 -15.53 5.21
#